data_5b59184df4423450fe9d49bfe0d99c9d
#
_entry.id   5b59184df4423450fe9d49bfe0d99c9d
#
_cell.length_a   1.000
_cell.length_b   1.000
_cell.length_c   1.000
_cell.angle_alpha   90.00
_cell.angle_beta   90.00
_cell.angle_gamma   90.00
#
_symmetry.space_group_name_H-M   'P 1'
#
loop_
_entity.id
_entity.type
_entity.pdbx_description
1 polymer ?
#
loop_
_entity_poly.entity_id
_entity_poly.type
_entity_poly.pdbx_seq_one_letter_code
_entity_poly.pdbx_strand_id
1 'polypeptide(L)'
;MVNHHQFWWRFFPKQELTQIYFSVALRSFAISLISIFIPLYLFQEKNLSFEQTLMFFIFYSVVFAVTMPLAAKFASRFGVKHSIIVGVPLYILFVALLHFFSSAVFQLLITSAVLGASQAFYWMGMHLAFFHASHRKHRGEEVGKRAGVTVLSTMLGPFIGGVLITFAGFKMVFALTVFLLLGSALLLLLNGDGYVPYHFSMKTVFDTKYWKDSLFFVSRGSHVIVQGVVWPLFIFFILKSYFSMGIIGSLMSLSSAILFWSVGRYSDHADKRKIMRWSSVVESGMWVLMALVKTIPQVFAVTVASSLVHAVRESPTGALEYDKAKGQVAAYFVNREIF
;
A
#
# COMPACT_ATOMS: atom_id res chain seq x y z
N MET A 1 36.68 -29.41 -12.75
CA MET A 1 36.38 -28.70 -11.48
C MET A 1 35.20 -27.78 -11.75
N VAL A 2 34.00 -28.19 -11.36
CA VAL A 2 32.76 -27.39 -11.54
C VAL A 2 32.69 -26.41 -10.38
N ASN A 3 32.75 -25.12 -10.70
CA ASN A 3 32.64 -24.03 -9.70
C ASN A 3 31.30 -24.07 -8.99
N HIS A 4 31.26 -24.63 -7.79
CA HIS A 4 30.09 -24.70 -6.92
C HIS A 4 29.55 -23.32 -6.46
N HIS A 5 30.28 -22.21 -6.67
CA HIS A 5 29.88 -20.86 -6.32
C HIS A 5 28.83 -20.22 -7.27
N GLN A 6 28.61 -20.80 -8.46
CA GLN A 6 27.61 -20.22 -9.42
C GLN A 6 26.19 -20.71 -9.19
N PHE A 7 25.92 -21.69 -8.32
CA PHE A 7 24.60 -22.29 -8.17
C PHE A 7 23.60 -21.38 -7.45
N TRP A 8 24.05 -20.61 -6.46
CA TRP A 8 23.19 -19.72 -5.67
C TRP A 8 22.78 -18.45 -6.44
N TRP A 9 23.60 -17.94 -7.36
CA TRP A 9 23.32 -16.73 -8.13
C TRP A 9 22.30 -16.93 -9.26
N ARG A 10 22.00 -18.16 -9.66
CA ARG A 10 20.96 -18.46 -10.67
C ARG A 10 19.54 -18.32 -10.15
N PHE A 11 19.34 -18.35 -8.84
CA PHE A 11 18.02 -18.15 -8.21
C PHE A 11 17.67 -16.68 -7.97
N PHE A 12 18.63 -15.78 -8.05
CA PHE A 12 18.37 -14.35 -7.93
C PHE A 12 18.05 -13.79 -9.33
N PRO A 13 16.83 -13.25 -9.57
CA PRO A 13 16.56 -12.50 -10.80
C PRO A 13 17.56 -11.36 -10.90
N LYS A 14 17.82 -10.87 -12.13
CA LYS A 14 18.79 -9.79 -12.43
C LYS A 14 18.97 -8.84 -11.24
N GLN A 15 20.19 -8.59 -10.82
CA GLN A 15 20.53 -7.91 -9.55
C GLN A 15 19.64 -6.70 -9.21
N GLU A 16 19.22 -5.90 -10.21
CA GLU A 16 18.33 -4.76 -10.05
C GLU A 16 16.92 -5.11 -9.56
N LEU A 17 16.28 -6.13 -10.15
CA LEU A 17 14.93 -6.57 -9.76
C LEU A 17 14.93 -7.15 -8.34
N THR A 18 15.96 -7.91 -8.00
CA THR A 18 16.09 -8.52 -6.67
C THR A 18 16.17 -7.45 -5.59
N GLN A 19 16.96 -6.40 -5.81
CA GLN A 19 17.12 -5.32 -4.83
C GLN A 19 15.86 -4.47 -4.71
N ILE A 20 15.16 -4.22 -5.82
CA ILE A 20 13.85 -3.56 -5.78
C ILE A 20 12.89 -4.40 -4.92
N TYR A 21 12.82 -5.71 -5.13
CA TYR A 21 11.94 -6.56 -4.33
C TYR A 21 12.31 -6.59 -2.85
N PHE A 22 13.61 -6.67 -2.50
CA PHE A 22 14.04 -6.62 -1.11
C PHE A 22 13.78 -5.27 -0.46
N SER A 23 14.02 -4.17 -1.17
CA SER A 23 13.69 -2.84 -0.67
C SER A 23 12.19 -2.67 -0.44
N VAL A 24 11.36 -3.11 -1.40
CA VAL A 24 9.90 -3.10 -1.28
C VAL A 24 9.44 -3.97 -0.13
N ALA A 25 9.99 -5.18 0.01
CA ALA A 25 9.67 -6.08 1.10
C ALA A 25 9.98 -5.46 2.47
N LEU A 26 11.19 -4.91 2.62
CA LEU A 26 11.63 -4.28 3.86
C LEU A 26 10.80 -3.04 4.21
N ARG A 27 10.50 -2.19 3.21
CA ARG A 27 9.62 -1.04 3.40
C ARG A 27 8.19 -1.47 3.74
N SER A 28 7.65 -2.45 3.04
CA SER A 28 6.30 -2.95 3.30
C SER A 28 6.18 -3.54 4.71
N PHE A 29 7.18 -4.27 5.14
CA PHE A 29 7.26 -4.75 6.52
C PHE A 29 7.34 -3.59 7.52
N ALA A 30 8.25 -2.61 7.30
CA ALA A 30 8.38 -1.45 8.16
C ALA A 30 7.07 -0.67 8.33
N ILE A 31 6.37 -0.43 7.23
CA ILE A 31 5.09 0.30 7.27
C ILE A 31 4.00 -0.54 7.93
N SER A 32 3.96 -1.85 7.69
CA SER A 32 2.94 -2.72 8.26
C SER A 32 2.99 -2.81 9.80
N LEU A 33 4.17 -2.55 10.41
CA LEU A 33 4.32 -2.44 11.87
C LEU A 33 3.40 -1.37 12.47
N ILE A 34 3.16 -0.28 11.74
CA ILE A 34 2.45 0.90 12.26
C ILE A 34 1.13 1.21 11.56
N SER A 35 0.92 0.74 10.32
CA SER A 35 -0.18 1.21 9.46
C SER A 35 -1.56 1.10 10.09
N ILE A 36 -1.90 -0.08 10.62
CA ILE A 36 -3.19 -0.32 11.27
C ILE A 36 -3.33 0.46 12.60
N PHE A 37 -2.21 0.83 13.20
CA PHE A 37 -2.17 1.54 14.49
C PHE A 37 -2.13 3.06 14.35
N ILE A 38 -1.86 3.63 13.16
CA ILE A 38 -1.84 5.10 12.97
C ILE A 38 -3.18 5.73 13.36
N PRO A 39 -4.35 5.29 12.84
CA PRO A 39 -5.62 5.87 13.25
C PRO A 39 -5.90 5.69 14.74
N LEU A 40 -5.49 4.57 15.32
CA LEU A 40 -5.64 4.30 16.76
C LEU A 40 -4.72 5.21 17.61
N TYR A 41 -3.50 5.43 17.14
CA TYR A 41 -2.55 6.35 17.79
C TYR A 41 -3.07 7.79 17.84
N LEU A 42 -3.60 8.27 16.71
CA LEU A 42 -4.20 9.60 16.62
C LEU A 42 -5.42 9.72 17.56
N PHE A 43 -6.27 8.72 17.56
CA PHE A 43 -7.51 8.72 18.35
C PHE A 43 -7.24 8.51 19.85
N GLN A 44 -6.47 7.48 20.25
CA GLN A 44 -6.29 7.08 21.65
C GLN A 44 -5.12 7.80 22.33
N GLU A 45 -3.95 7.82 21.68
CA GLU A 45 -2.74 8.37 22.32
C GLU A 45 -2.65 9.88 22.19
N LYS A 46 -3.18 10.43 21.10
CA LYS A 46 -3.19 11.89 20.85
C LYS A 46 -4.51 12.55 21.22
N ASN A 47 -5.49 11.78 21.67
CA ASN A 47 -6.82 12.24 22.10
C ASN A 47 -7.53 13.10 21.04
N LEU A 48 -7.32 12.80 19.75
CA LEU A 48 -8.07 13.45 18.68
C LEU A 48 -9.51 12.92 18.65
N SER A 49 -10.48 13.77 18.31
CA SER A 49 -11.84 13.30 18.04
C SER A 49 -11.86 12.39 16.81
N PHE A 50 -12.96 11.65 16.64
CA PHE A 50 -13.18 10.83 15.46
C PHE A 50 -13.12 11.67 14.17
N GLU A 51 -13.77 12.85 14.19
CA GLU A 51 -13.78 13.80 13.07
C GLU A 51 -12.36 14.31 12.75
N GLN A 52 -11.58 14.69 13.77
CA GLN A 52 -10.20 15.14 13.58
C GLN A 52 -9.32 14.04 13.01
N THR A 53 -9.52 12.80 13.46
CA THR A 53 -8.81 11.63 12.92
C THR A 53 -9.19 11.40 11.45
N LEU A 54 -10.46 11.51 11.08
CA LEU A 54 -10.89 11.45 9.68
C LEU A 54 -10.35 12.61 8.85
N MET A 55 -10.36 13.84 9.39
CA MET A 55 -9.79 15.01 8.70
C MET A 55 -8.30 14.84 8.39
N PHE A 56 -7.54 14.20 9.27
CA PHE A 56 -6.14 13.84 9.00
C PHE A 56 -6.01 13.03 7.70
N PHE A 57 -6.83 11.98 7.55
CA PHE A 57 -6.77 11.12 6.37
C PHE A 57 -7.38 11.77 5.12
N ILE A 58 -8.39 12.61 5.26
CA ILE A 58 -8.93 13.40 4.14
C ILE A 58 -7.85 14.35 3.62
N PHE A 59 -7.19 15.10 4.51
CA PHE A 59 -6.14 16.02 4.10
C PHE A 59 -4.92 15.31 3.53
N TYR A 60 -4.54 14.17 4.11
CA TYR A 60 -3.55 13.25 3.54
C TYR A 60 -3.90 12.90 2.08
N SER A 61 -5.15 12.48 1.81
CA SER A 61 -5.59 12.08 0.48
C SER A 61 -5.57 13.24 -0.51
N VAL A 62 -5.97 14.44 -0.08
CA VAL A 62 -5.91 15.66 -0.92
C VAL A 62 -4.47 15.98 -1.29
N VAL A 63 -3.54 15.99 -0.32
CA VAL A 63 -2.13 16.28 -0.60
C VAL A 63 -1.50 15.18 -1.45
N PHE A 64 -1.85 13.91 -1.21
CA PHE A 64 -1.45 12.79 -2.04
C PHE A 64 -1.85 13.01 -3.51
N ALA A 65 -3.12 13.29 -3.77
CA ALA A 65 -3.65 13.53 -5.11
C ALA A 65 -2.97 14.72 -5.81
N VAL A 66 -2.80 15.85 -5.11
CA VAL A 66 -2.13 17.05 -5.65
C VAL A 66 -0.63 16.80 -5.92
N THR A 67 0.02 15.99 -5.10
CA THR A 67 1.45 15.70 -5.24
C THR A 67 1.73 14.64 -6.32
N MET A 68 0.78 13.78 -6.69
CA MET A 68 0.98 12.73 -7.70
C MET A 68 1.48 13.25 -9.06
N PRO A 69 0.90 14.32 -9.66
CA PRO A 69 1.45 14.90 -10.89
C PRO A 69 2.87 15.44 -10.74
N LEU A 70 3.19 16.01 -9.56
CA LEU A 70 4.53 16.51 -9.27
C LEU A 70 5.52 15.35 -9.17
N ALA A 71 5.16 14.27 -8.50
CA ALA A 71 5.95 13.05 -8.42
C ALA A 71 6.17 12.43 -9.82
N ALA A 72 5.14 12.40 -10.67
CA ALA A 72 5.27 11.95 -12.06
C ALA A 72 6.26 12.80 -12.85
N LYS A 73 6.16 14.12 -12.75
CA LYS A 73 7.09 15.06 -13.41
C LYS A 73 8.51 14.92 -12.85
N PHE A 74 8.66 14.76 -11.55
CA PHE A 74 9.95 14.51 -10.92
C PHE A 74 10.58 13.21 -11.42
N ALA A 75 9.83 12.11 -11.42
CA ALA A 75 10.31 10.81 -11.89
C ALA A 75 10.68 10.83 -13.39
N SER A 76 9.98 11.65 -14.23
CA SER A 76 10.33 11.81 -15.65
C SER A 76 11.64 12.56 -15.87
N ARG A 77 12.06 13.39 -14.92
CA ARG A 77 13.27 14.21 -15.03
C ARG A 77 14.49 13.57 -14.35
N PHE A 78 14.29 13.02 -13.16
CA PHE A 78 15.35 12.54 -12.28
C PHE A 78 15.46 11.02 -12.23
N GLY A 79 14.47 10.31 -12.78
CA GLY A 79 14.43 8.85 -12.78
C GLY A 79 13.46 8.26 -11.74
N VAL A 80 13.03 7.05 -12.02
CA VAL A 80 12.01 6.33 -11.27
C VAL A 80 12.49 5.97 -9.86
N LYS A 81 13.75 5.53 -9.73
CA LYS A 81 14.35 5.18 -8.43
C LYS A 81 14.45 6.40 -7.52
N HIS A 82 14.84 7.56 -8.05
CA HIS A 82 14.92 8.80 -7.29
C HIS A 82 13.57 9.20 -6.69
N SER A 83 12.47 8.98 -7.41
CA SER A 83 11.13 9.21 -6.86
C SER A 83 10.87 8.30 -5.64
N ILE A 84 11.20 7.01 -5.72
CA ILE A 84 11.05 6.08 -4.60
C ILE A 84 11.92 6.51 -3.41
N ILE A 85 13.20 6.89 -3.69
CA ILE A 85 14.15 7.33 -2.66
C ILE A 85 13.66 8.58 -1.93
N VAL A 86 13.07 9.56 -2.63
CA VAL A 86 12.49 10.77 -1.99
C VAL A 86 11.32 10.41 -1.09
N GLY A 87 10.52 9.41 -1.45
CA GLY A 87 9.40 8.97 -0.63
C GLY A 87 9.82 8.44 0.76
N VAL A 88 11.02 7.83 0.90
CA VAL A 88 11.44 7.24 2.17
C VAL A 88 11.78 8.28 3.24
N PRO A 89 12.66 9.30 3.01
CA PRO A 89 12.93 10.33 4.02
C PRO A 89 11.68 11.10 4.41
N LEU A 90 10.76 11.36 3.46
CA LEU A 90 9.47 11.99 3.78
C LEU A 90 8.63 11.11 4.71
N TYR A 91 8.65 9.77 4.53
CA TYR A 91 7.95 8.88 5.45
C TYR A 91 8.60 8.84 6.83
N ILE A 92 9.93 8.88 6.91
CA ILE A 92 10.68 8.99 8.17
C ILE A 92 10.33 10.30 8.88
N LEU A 93 10.29 11.40 8.13
CA LEU A 93 9.86 12.71 8.66
C LEU A 93 8.41 12.64 9.18
N PHE A 94 7.51 11.97 8.44
CA PHE A 94 6.15 11.74 8.91
C PHE A 94 6.12 10.99 10.26
N VAL A 95 6.89 9.91 10.42
CA VAL A 95 6.94 9.14 11.68
C VAL A 95 7.50 10.00 12.82
N ALA A 96 8.52 10.82 12.55
CA ALA A 96 9.06 11.75 13.52
C ALA A 96 8.02 12.82 13.94
N LEU A 97 7.34 13.44 12.96
CA LEU A 97 6.28 14.41 13.25
C LEU A 97 5.12 13.78 14.02
N LEU A 98 4.74 12.55 13.68
CA LEU A 98 3.71 11.81 14.40
C LEU A 98 4.11 11.55 15.86
N HIS A 99 5.37 11.22 16.12
CA HIS A 99 5.89 11.03 17.47
C HIS A 99 5.81 12.32 18.30
N PHE A 100 6.24 13.44 17.73
CA PHE A 100 6.25 14.76 18.39
C PHE A 100 4.91 15.51 18.26
N PHE A 101 3.87 14.85 17.81
CA PHE A 101 2.56 15.46 17.57
C PHE A 101 1.93 15.97 18.88
N SER A 102 1.48 17.23 18.91
CA SER A 102 0.90 17.93 20.08
C SER A 102 -0.57 18.31 19.92
N SER A 103 -1.33 17.61 19.11
CA SER A 103 -2.78 17.83 18.89
C SER A 103 -3.18 19.20 18.30
N ALA A 104 -2.22 20.06 17.96
CA ALA A 104 -2.51 21.32 17.28
C ALA A 104 -2.96 21.09 15.84
N VAL A 105 -3.99 21.78 15.38
CA VAL A 105 -4.54 21.66 14.02
C VAL A 105 -3.45 21.87 12.96
N PHE A 106 -2.55 22.82 13.16
CA PHE A 106 -1.45 23.07 12.24
C PHE A 106 -0.50 21.86 12.11
N GLN A 107 -0.16 21.21 13.23
CA GLN A 107 0.66 20.00 13.19
C GLN A 107 -0.08 18.82 12.52
N LEU A 108 -1.38 18.70 12.73
CA LEU A 108 -2.22 17.72 12.05
C LEU A 108 -2.10 17.88 10.52
N LEU A 109 -2.24 19.11 10.03
CA LEU A 109 -2.16 19.40 8.59
C LEU A 109 -0.75 19.13 8.02
N ILE A 110 0.31 19.56 8.73
CA ILE A 110 1.69 19.28 8.27
C ILE A 110 1.99 17.79 8.27
N THR A 111 1.65 17.07 9.33
CA THR A 111 1.95 15.64 9.46
C THR A 111 1.23 14.82 8.39
N SER A 112 -0.04 15.14 8.12
CA SER A 112 -0.82 14.49 7.06
C SER A 112 -0.31 14.87 5.67
N ALA A 113 0.13 16.12 5.45
CA ALA A 113 0.71 16.57 4.19
C ALA A 113 2.02 15.85 3.86
N VAL A 114 2.90 15.71 4.85
CA VAL A 114 4.17 14.98 4.68
C VAL A 114 3.91 13.51 4.35
N LEU A 115 2.92 12.87 4.99
CA LEU A 115 2.51 11.52 4.66
C LEU A 115 2.01 11.45 3.21
N GLY A 116 1.13 12.36 2.79
CA GLY A 116 0.59 12.43 1.43
C GLY A 116 1.68 12.57 0.37
N ALA A 117 2.59 13.51 0.57
CA ALA A 117 3.73 13.70 -0.31
C ALA A 117 4.63 12.47 -0.39
N SER A 118 4.98 11.88 0.77
CA SER A 118 5.78 10.65 0.83
C SER A 118 5.17 9.52 0.00
N GLN A 119 3.89 9.28 0.16
CA GLN A 119 3.19 8.21 -0.53
C GLN A 119 3.07 8.49 -2.04
N ALA A 120 2.86 9.74 -2.45
CA ALA A 120 2.79 10.11 -3.86
C ALA A 120 4.12 9.83 -4.60
N PHE A 121 5.24 10.25 -4.03
CA PHE A 121 6.56 9.97 -4.62
C PHE A 121 6.85 8.49 -4.68
N TYR A 122 6.52 7.74 -3.64
CA TYR A 122 6.75 6.31 -3.60
C TYR A 122 5.90 5.54 -4.62
N TRP A 123 4.58 5.74 -4.61
CA TRP A 123 3.67 4.97 -5.46
C TRP A 123 3.88 5.29 -6.94
N MET A 124 4.12 6.55 -7.28
CA MET A 124 4.43 6.93 -8.66
C MET A 124 5.69 6.22 -9.16
N GLY A 125 6.76 6.26 -8.37
CA GLY A 125 7.99 5.55 -8.70
C GLY A 125 7.78 4.04 -8.83
N MET A 126 7.02 3.43 -7.90
CA MET A 126 6.72 2.00 -7.91
C MET A 126 5.88 1.55 -9.12
N HIS A 127 4.87 2.32 -9.52
CA HIS A 127 4.06 1.99 -10.70
C HIS A 127 4.90 2.00 -11.96
N LEU A 128 5.77 2.99 -12.12
CA LEU A 128 6.67 3.09 -13.27
C LEU A 128 7.74 1.99 -13.26
N ALA A 129 8.41 1.76 -12.12
CA ALA A 129 9.40 0.70 -11.98
C ALA A 129 8.82 -0.67 -12.34
N PHE A 130 7.64 -0.96 -11.80
CA PHE A 130 6.96 -2.22 -12.07
C PHE A 130 6.55 -2.36 -13.53
N PHE A 131 6.03 -1.30 -14.14
CA PHE A 131 5.64 -1.33 -15.55
C PHE A 131 6.82 -1.60 -16.47
N HIS A 132 7.97 -0.97 -16.21
CA HIS A 132 9.20 -1.16 -17.00
C HIS A 132 9.84 -2.53 -16.79
N ALA A 133 9.80 -3.07 -15.57
CA ALA A 133 10.39 -4.34 -15.22
C ALA A 133 9.53 -5.54 -15.69
N SER A 134 8.22 -5.35 -15.90
CA SER A 134 7.28 -6.44 -16.18
C SER A 134 7.25 -6.85 -17.65
N HIS A 135 7.43 -8.15 -17.92
CA HIS A 135 7.29 -8.71 -19.28
C HIS A 135 5.83 -8.91 -19.67
N ARG A 136 5.45 -8.43 -20.88
CA ARG A 136 4.06 -8.45 -21.38
C ARG A 136 3.39 -9.83 -21.36
N LYS A 137 4.16 -10.91 -21.63
CA LYS A 137 3.64 -12.29 -21.68
C LYS A 137 3.39 -12.92 -20.31
N HIS A 138 4.05 -12.44 -19.25
CA HIS A 138 4.01 -13.01 -17.91
C HIS A 138 3.63 -11.97 -16.84
N ARG A 139 2.96 -10.90 -17.25
CA ARG A 139 2.65 -9.76 -16.38
C ARG A 139 1.76 -10.15 -15.20
N GLY A 140 0.82 -11.06 -15.38
CA GLY A 140 -0.01 -11.60 -14.30
C GLY A 140 0.83 -12.33 -13.24
N GLU A 141 1.77 -13.18 -13.67
CA GLU A 141 2.68 -13.90 -12.78
C GLU A 141 3.62 -12.95 -12.02
N GLU A 142 4.15 -11.91 -12.69
CA GLU A 142 5.04 -10.92 -12.06
C GLU A 142 4.29 -9.99 -11.10
N VAL A 143 3.06 -9.59 -11.43
CA VAL A 143 2.14 -8.90 -10.50
C VAL A 143 1.88 -9.78 -9.28
N GLY A 144 1.61 -11.07 -9.51
CA GLY A 144 1.39 -12.04 -8.45
C GLY A 144 2.62 -12.23 -7.55
N LYS A 145 3.82 -12.33 -8.13
CA LYS A 145 5.08 -12.42 -7.37
C LYS A 145 5.31 -11.17 -6.52
N ARG A 146 5.13 -9.98 -7.11
CA ARG A 146 5.26 -8.72 -6.36
C ARG A 146 4.24 -8.64 -5.22
N ALA A 147 2.98 -8.93 -5.51
CA ALA A 147 1.93 -8.95 -4.50
C ALA A 147 2.26 -9.98 -3.41
N GLY A 148 2.70 -11.19 -3.77
CA GLY A 148 3.09 -12.22 -2.82
C GLY A 148 4.22 -11.79 -1.90
N VAL A 149 5.30 -11.21 -2.43
CA VAL A 149 6.40 -10.67 -1.63
C VAL A 149 5.92 -9.57 -0.69
N THR A 150 5.10 -8.64 -1.18
CA THR A 150 4.53 -7.57 -0.35
C THR A 150 3.67 -8.15 0.76
N VAL A 151 2.76 -9.05 0.45
CA VAL A 151 1.83 -9.63 1.44
C VAL A 151 2.56 -10.47 2.48
N LEU A 152 3.51 -11.32 2.07
CA LEU A 152 4.35 -12.07 3.02
C LEU A 152 5.12 -11.13 3.95
N SER A 153 5.65 -10.02 3.41
CA SER A 153 6.35 -9.02 4.21
C SER A 153 5.43 -8.29 5.19
N THR A 154 4.18 -8.04 4.80
CA THR A 154 3.21 -7.33 5.65
C THR A 154 2.48 -8.25 6.64
N MET A 155 2.56 -9.57 6.48
CA MET A 155 1.81 -10.52 7.29
C MET A 155 2.19 -10.49 8.78
N LEU A 156 3.48 -10.39 9.08
CA LEU A 156 3.99 -10.38 10.46
C LEU A 156 4.00 -8.98 11.09
N GLY A 157 3.96 -7.93 10.26
CA GLY A 157 4.11 -6.56 10.75
C GLY A 157 3.07 -6.14 11.79
N PRO A 158 1.77 -6.27 11.56
CA PRO A 158 0.76 -5.90 12.54
C PRO A 158 0.87 -6.68 13.84
N PHE A 159 1.16 -7.99 13.79
CA PHE A 159 1.37 -8.80 14.98
C PHE A 159 2.56 -8.31 15.81
N ILE A 160 3.73 -8.14 15.16
CA ILE A 160 4.93 -7.64 15.83
C ILE A 160 4.70 -6.21 16.34
N GLY A 161 4.05 -5.36 15.55
CA GLY A 161 3.66 -4.00 15.95
C GLY A 161 2.77 -4.01 17.19
N GLY A 162 1.72 -4.84 17.21
CA GLY A 162 0.81 -4.99 18.35
C GLY A 162 1.50 -5.48 19.61
N VAL A 163 2.39 -6.47 19.48
CA VAL A 163 3.24 -6.95 20.59
C VAL A 163 4.13 -5.83 21.12
N LEU A 164 4.89 -5.16 20.25
CA LEU A 164 5.80 -4.09 20.64
C LEU A 164 5.06 -2.91 21.28
N ILE A 165 3.91 -2.50 20.74
CA ILE A 165 3.09 -1.43 21.32
C ILE A 165 2.65 -1.81 22.73
N THR A 166 2.19 -3.05 22.91
CA THR A 166 1.68 -3.53 24.20
C THR A 166 2.77 -3.58 25.29
N PHE A 167 3.99 -4.01 24.97
CA PHE A 167 5.06 -4.19 25.94
C PHE A 167 6.06 -3.03 26.04
N ALA A 168 6.30 -2.31 24.94
CA ALA A 168 7.33 -1.27 24.84
C ALA A 168 6.79 0.11 24.38
N GLY A 169 5.50 0.20 24.05
CA GLY A 169 4.84 1.42 23.60
C GLY A 169 5.17 1.83 22.16
N PHE A 170 4.51 2.87 21.70
CA PHE A 170 4.63 3.38 20.33
C PHE A 170 6.05 3.86 19.95
N LYS A 171 6.82 4.37 20.90
CA LYS A 171 8.20 4.85 20.63
C LYS A 171 9.07 3.79 20.02
N MET A 172 9.02 2.56 20.56
CA MET A 172 9.84 1.44 20.08
C MET A 172 9.46 1.03 18.67
N VAL A 173 8.17 0.97 18.37
CA VAL A 173 7.68 0.61 17.03
C VAL A 173 8.06 1.68 16.00
N PHE A 174 7.94 2.96 16.35
CA PHE A 174 8.37 4.05 15.47
C PHE A 174 9.88 4.00 15.20
N ALA A 175 10.70 3.77 16.21
CA ALA A 175 12.14 3.64 16.06
C ALA A 175 12.51 2.45 15.14
N LEU A 176 11.89 1.29 15.35
CA LEU A 176 12.08 0.12 14.50
C LEU A 176 11.62 0.40 13.05
N THR A 177 10.48 1.05 12.86
CA THR A 177 9.99 1.44 11.53
C THR A 177 10.98 2.34 10.81
N VAL A 178 11.52 3.37 11.48
CA VAL A 178 12.54 4.26 10.92
C VAL A 178 13.81 3.50 10.54
N PHE A 179 14.30 2.64 11.42
CA PHE A 179 15.48 1.81 11.15
C PHE A 179 15.32 0.94 9.91
N LEU A 180 14.19 0.25 9.77
CA LEU A 180 13.89 -0.59 8.61
C LEU A 180 13.70 0.24 7.33
N LEU A 181 13.10 1.43 7.41
CA LEU A 181 12.96 2.33 6.27
C LEU A 181 14.31 2.84 5.77
N LEU A 182 15.24 3.17 6.69
CA LEU A 182 16.62 3.52 6.32
C LEU A 182 17.31 2.36 5.60
N GLY A 183 17.17 1.14 6.11
CA GLY A 183 17.67 -0.07 5.45
C GLY A 183 17.09 -0.27 4.04
N SER A 184 15.78 -0.04 3.88
CA SER A 184 15.13 -0.09 2.56
C SER A 184 15.68 0.95 1.58
N ALA A 185 15.93 2.19 2.04
CA ALA A 185 16.50 3.24 1.21
C ALA A 185 17.95 2.92 0.79
N LEU A 186 18.76 2.43 1.72
CA LEU A 186 20.15 2.04 1.45
C LEU A 186 20.24 0.95 0.37
N LEU A 187 19.34 -0.04 0.40
CA LEU A 187 19.29 -1.09 -0.63
C LEU A 187 19.03 -0.53 -2.04
N LEU A 188 18.23 0.53 -2.15
CA LEU A 188 17.97 1.18 -3.45
C LEU A 188 19.16 2.01 -3.93
N LEU A 189 19.96 2.58 -3.04
CA LEU A 189 21.12 3.42 -3.38
C LEU A 189 22.31 2.59 -3.89
N LEU A 190 22.39 1.30 -3.54
CA LEU A 190 23.53 0.44 -3.90
C LEU A 190 23.62 0.13 -5.40
N ASN A 191 22.59 0.42 -6.20
CA ASN A 191 22.60 0.13 -7.65
C ASN A 191 22.44 1.39 -8.50
N GLY A 192 23.11 1.38 -9.67
CA GLY A 192 22.96 2.39 -10.71
C GLY A 192 21.51 2.52 -11.21
N ASP A 193 21.15 3.68 -11.72
CA ASP A 193 19.82 3.98 -12.25
C ASP A 193 19.75 3.58 -13.73
N GLY A 194 18.91 2.59 -14.06
CA GLY A 194 18.46 2.37 -15.43
C GLY A 194 17.39 3.41 -15.80
N TYR A 195 17.79 4.68 -16.00
CA TYR A 195 16.85 5.73 -16.35
C TYR A 195 16.22 5.48 -17.73
N VAL A 196 14.91 5.30 -17.75
CA VAL A 196 14.12 5.25 -18.98
C VAL A 196 13.31 6.55 -19.06
N PRO A 197 13.66 7.46 -19.99
CA PRO A 197 12.90 8.69 -20.19
C PRO A 197 11.45 8.40 -20.58
N TYR A 198 10.51 9.12 -20.00
CA TYR A 198 9.12 9.08 -20.45
C TYR A 198 8.54 10.50 -20.48
N HIS A 199 7.57 10.72 -21.37
CA HIS A 199 6.86 11.97 -21.44
C HIS A 199 5.62 11.96 -20.57
N PHE A 200 5.51 12.93 -19.68
CA PHE A 200 4.33 13.15 -18.85
C PHE A 200 3.67 14.48 -19.20
N SER A 201 2.36 14.44 -19.44
CA SER A 201 1.54 15.63 -19.71
C SER A 201 0.28 15.62 -18.84
N MET A 202 0.02 16.73 -18.14
CA MET A 202 -1.20 16.92 -17.35
C MET A 202 -2.48 16.84 -18.19
N LYS A 203 -2.43 17.26 -19.46
CA LYS A 203 -3.61 17.23 -20.35
C LYS A 203 -4.14 15.82 -20.56
N THR A 204 -3.26 14.81 -20.53
CA THR A 204 -3.64 13.41 -20.71
C THR A 204 -4.22 12.76 -19.47
N VAL A 205 -4.01 13.34 -18.28
CA VAL A 205 -4.55 12.83 -17.00
C VAL A 205 -6.07 12.95 -16.96
N PHE A 206 -6.60 14.06 -17.45
CA PHE A 206 -8.04 14.38 -17.44
C PHE A 206 -8.72 14.15 -18.79
N ASP A 207 -8.16 13.26 -19.62
CA ASP A 207 -8.78 12.88 -20.88
C ASP A 207 -10.16 12.23 -20.62
N THR A 208 -11.19 12.75 -21.28
CA THR A 208 -12.58 12.31 -21.13
C THR A 208 -12.78 10.82 -21.43
N LYS A 209 -11.88 10.17 -22.17
CA LYS A 209 -11.92 8.72 -22.39
C LYS A 209 -11.81 7.88 -21.11
N TYR A 210 -11.23 8.45 -20.03
CA TYR A 210 -11.01 7.75 -18.75
C TYR A 210 -12.14 7.97 -17.71
N TRP A 211 -13.22 8.69 -18.03
CA TRP A 211 -14.25 9.03 -17.05
C TRP A 211 -14.86 7.83 -16.30
N LYS A 212 -15.03 6.69 -17.01
CA LYS A 212 -15.54 5.44 -16.39
C LYS A 212 -14.53 4.84 -15.41
N ASP A 213 -13.25 4.93 -15.75
CA ASP A 213 -12.18 4.44 -14.89
C ASP A 213 -12.04 5.37 -13.67
N SER A 214 -12.15 6.69 -13.84
CA SER A 214 -12.16 7.66 -12.73
C SER A 214 -13.31 7.40 -11.74
N LEU A 215 -14.51 7.12 -12.22
CA LEU A 215 -15.64 6.74 -11.35
C LEU A 215 -15.37 5.45 -10.57
N PHE A 216 -14.73 4.47 -11.21
CA PHE A 216 -14.29 3.24 -10.55
C PHE A 216 -13.24 3.53 -9.47
N PHE A 217 -12.28 4.43 -9.73
CA PHE A 217 -11.23 4.80 -8.78
C PHE A 217 -11.79 5.54 -7.56
N VAL A 218 -12.78 6.41 -7.71
CA VAL A 218 -13.49 7.02 -6.57
C VAL A 218 -14.10 5.95 -5.64
N SER A 219 -14.77 4.95 -6.22
CA SER A 219 -15.31 3.84 -5.43
C SER A 219 -14.20 3.05 -4.72
N ARG A 220 -13.06 2.86 -5.39
CA ARG A 220 -11.91 2.17 -4.80
C ARG A 220 -11.25 2.97 -3.68
N GLY A 221 -11.09 4.29 -3.86
CA GLY A 221 -10.56 5.19 -2.84
C GLY A 221 -11.41 5.17 -1.56
N SER A 222 -12.74 5.18 -1.70
CA SER A 222 -13.66 5.05 -0.58
C SER A 222 -13.43 3.74 0.19
N HIS A 223 -13.22 2.62 -0.54
CA HIS A 223 -12.90 1.33 0.08
C HIS A 223 -11.59 1.37 0.88
N VAL A 224 -10.53 1.97 0.33
CA VAL A 224 -9.23 2.09 1.00
C VAL A 224 -9.36 2.84 2.33
N ILE A 225 -10.09 3.94 2.38
CA ILE A 225 -10.33 4.71 3.61
C ILE A 225 -11.12 3.91 4.64
N VAL A 226 -12.18 3.23 4.21
CA VAL A 226 -12.99 2.44 5.15
C VAL A 226 -12.17 1.29 5.74
N GLN A 227 -11.45 0.52 4.93
CA GLN A 227 -10.65 -0.61 5.40
C GLN A 227 -9.40 -0.18 6.17
N GLY A 228 -8.79 0.93 5.80
CA GLY A 228 -7.54 1.39 6.41
C GLY A 228 -7.72 2.28 7.64
N VAL A 229 -8.88 2.91 7.81
CA VAL A 229 -9.11 3.90 8.88
C VAL A 229 -10.36 3.58 9.69
N VAL A 230 -11.52 3.52 9.03
CA VAL A 230 -12.82 3.40 9.72
C VAL A 230 -12.93 2.03 10.40
N TRP A 231 -12.62 0.96 9.67
CA TRP A 231 -12.72 -0.41 10.19
C TRP A 231 -11.76 -0.66 11.36
N PRO A 232 -10.46 -0.32 11.33
CA PRO A 232 -9.59 -0.42 12.49
C PRO A 232 -10.10 0.35 13.72
N LEU A 233 -10.60 1.56 13.56
CA LEU A 233 -11.18 2.32 14.67
C LEU A 233 -12.42 1.63 15.22
N PHE A 234 -13.33 1.18 14.36
CA PHE A 234 -14.56 0.49 14.78
C PHE A 234 -14.29 -0.80 15.56
N ILE A 235 -13.42 -1.67 15.04
CA ILE A 235 -13.10 -2.93 15.73
C ILE A 235 -12.32 -2.72 17.02
N PHE A 236 -11.54 -1.63 17.11
CA PHE A 236 -10.83 -1.30 18.34
C PHE A 236 -11.78 -1.00 19.51
N PHE A 237 -12.94 -0.39 19.27
CA PHE A 237 -13.96 -0.20 20.31
C PHE A 237 -14.49 -1.53 20.88
N ILE A 238 -14.47 -2.60 20.08
CA ILE A 238 -14.89 -3.95 20.50
C ILE A 238 -13.73 -4.68 21.19
N LEU A 239 -12.52 -4.64 20.61
CA LEU A 239 -11.36 -5.41 21.06
C LEU A 239 -10.61 -4.76 22.24
N LYS A 240 -10.53 -3.45 22.29
CA LYS A 240 -9.85 -2.64 23.33
C LYS A 240 -8.41 -3.08 23.61
N SER A 241 -7.72 -3.66 22.63
CA SER A 241 -6.37 -4.24 22.80
C SER A 241 -5.55 -4.07 21.53
N TYR A 242 -4.38 -3.44 21.64
CA TYR A 242 -3.40 -3.32 20.54
C TYR A 242 -2.88 -4.70 20.09
N PHE A 243 -2.70 -5.62 21.03
CA PHE A 243 -2.31 -6.99 20.73
C PHE A 243 -3.34 -7.71 19.85
N SER A 244 -4.63 -7.64 20.20
CA SER A 244 -5.71 -8.21 19.39
C SER A 244 -5.83 -7.55 18.02
N MET A 245 -5.60 -6.23 17.92
CA MET A 245 -5.52 -5.50 16.65
C MET A 245 -4.37 -6.01 15.78
N GLY A 246 -3.22 -6.30 16.40
CA GLY A 246 -2.08 -6.88 15.71
C GLY A 246 -2.39 -8.27 15.13
N ILE A 247 -3.07 -9.14 15.90
CA ILE A 247 -3.50 -10.45 15.42
C ILE A 247 -4.44 -10.31 14.22
N ILE A 248 -5.46 -9.44 14.32
CA ILE A 248 -6.40 -9.20 13.22
C ILE A 248 -5.70 -8.68 11.97
N GLY A 249 -4.82 -7.69 12.08
CA GLY A 249 -4.08 -7.17 10.95
C GLY A 249 -3.21 -8.23 10.25
N SER A 250 -2.62 -9.12 11.02
CA SER A 250 -1.85 -10.26 10.49
C SER A 250 -2.75 -11.31 9.83
N LEU A 251 -3.91 -11.60 10.39
CA LEU A 251 -4.89 -12.50 9.78
C LEU A 251 -5.46 -11.93 8.47
N MET A 252 -5.71 -10.63 8.40
CA MET A 252 -6.10 -9.95 7.15
C MET A 252 -5.06 -10.19 6.05
N SER A 253 -3.80 -9.94 6.36
CA SER A 253 -2.69 -10.12 5.42
C SER A 253 -2.52 -11.57 5.01
N LEU A 254 -2.54 -12.50 5.96
CA LEU A 254 -2.42 -13.94 5.71
C LEU A 254 -3.56 -14.47 4.82
N SER A 255 -4.80 -14.11 5.15
CA SER A 255 -5.99 -14.52 4.39
C SER A 255 -5.91 -14.03 2.94
N SER A 256 -5.49 -12.79 2.74
CA SER A 256 -5.28 -12.21 1.41
C SER A 256 -4.16 -12.91 0.64
N ALA A 257 -3.04 -13.26 1.31
CA ALA A 257 -1.89 -13.90 0.69
C ALA A 257 -2.24 -15.22 0.02
N ILE A 258 -3.00 -16.06 0.71
CA ILE A 258 -3.41 -17.39 0.22
C ILE A 258 -4.18 -17.28 -1.10
N LEU A 259 -5.08 -16.29 -1.20
CA LEU A 259 -5.91 -16.13 -2.38
C LEU A 259 -5.26 -15.31 -3.50
N PHE A 260 -4.42 -14.33 -3.19
CA PHE A 260 -3.75 -13.53 -4.22
C PHE A 260 -3.00 -14.39 -5.23
N TRP A 261 -2.26 -15.38 -4.76
CA TRP A 261 -1.50 -16.27 -5.63
C TRP A 261 -2.42 -17.19 -6.45
N SER A 262 -3.39 -17.83 -5.79
CA SER A 262 -4.30 -18.80 -6.44
C SER A 262 -5.21 -18.11 -7.47
N VAL A 263 -5.80 -16.98 -7.11
CA VAL A 263 -6.71 -16.21 -7.98
C VAL A 263 -5.94 -15.50 -9.09
N GLY A 264 -4.73 -15.00 -8.82
CA GLY A 264 -3.87 -14.42 -9.85
C GLY A 264 -3.63 -15.39 -10.99
N ARG A 265 -3.23 -16.61 -10.67
CA ARG A 265 -3.01 -17.68 -11.66
C ARG A 265 -4.28 -18.11 -12.37
N TYR A 266 -5.40 -18.22 -11.66
CA TYR A 266 -6.70 -18.55 -12.24
C TYR A 266 -7.20 -17.45 -13.19
N SER A 267 -7.02 -16.18 -12.82
CA SER A 267 -7.50 -15.02 -13.58
C SER A 267 -6.81 -14.84 -14.93
N ASP A 268 -5.63 -15.43 -15.13
CA ASP A 268 -4.95 -15.40 -16.43
C ASP A 268 -5.65 -16.28 -17.48
N HIS A 269 -6.43 -17.27 -17.04
CA HIS A 269 -7.19 -18.19 -17.89
C HIS A 269 -8.70 -17.93 -17.89
N ALA A 270 -9.20 -17.01 -17.07
CA ALA A 270 -10.62 -16.71 -16.89
C ALA A 270 -10.97 -15.26 -17.28
N ASP A 271 -12.27 -14.98 -17.41
CA ASP A 271 -12.74 -13.61 -17.65
C ASP A 271 -12.57 -12.75 -16.40
N LYS A 272 -11.48 -11.96 -16.39
CA LYS A 272 -11.11 -11.03 -15.30
C LYS A 272 -12.25 -10.07 -14.94
N ARG A 273 -13.04 -9.62 -15.95
CA ARG A 273 -14.15 -8.69 -15.71
C ARG A 273 -15.31 -9.36 -14.99
N LYS A 274 -15.57 -10.62 -15.30
CA LYS A 274 -16.62 -11.41 -14.65
C LYS A 274 -16.26 -11.67 -13.19
N ILE A 275 -15.00 -12.07 -12.91
CA ILE A 275 -14.51 -12.26 -11.54
C ILE A 275 -14.65 -10.95 -10.75
N MET A 276 -14.20 -9.83 -11.31
CA MET A 276 -14.28 -8.51 -10.66
C MET A 276 -15.72 -8.11 -10.33
N ARG A 277 -16.68 -8.32 -11.26
CA ARG A 277 -18.10 -7.99 -11.03
C ARG A 277 -18.69 -8.78 -9.87
N TRP A 278 -18.53 -10.10 -9.89
CA TRP A 278 -19.11 -10.96 -8.85
C TRP A 278 -18.46 -10.72 -7.49
N SER A 279 -17.13 -10.60 -7.43
CA SER A 279 -16.45 -10.28 -6.19
C SER A 279 -16.85 -8.92 -5.61
N SER A 280 -17.12 -7.91 -6.46
CA SER A 280 -17.63 -6.61 -6.01
C SER A 280 -19.03 -6.70 -5.39
N VAL A 281 -19.92 -7.52 -5.95
CA VAL A 281 -21.25 -7.77 -5.36
C VAL A 281 -21.13 -8.42 -3.99
N VAL A 282 -20.30 -9.47 -3.88
CA VAL A 282 -20.06 -10.14 -2.59
C VAL A 282 -19.43 -9.19 -1.58
N GLU A 283 -18.47 -8.35 -2.01
CA GLU A 283 -17.84 -7.35 -1.15
C GLU A 283 -18.83 -6.31 -0.63
N SER A 284 -19.80 -5.88 -1.45
CA SER A 284 -20.87 -4.99 -1.00
C SER A 284 -21.69 -5.63 0.12
N GLY A 285 -21.98 -6.93 0.04
CA GLY A 285 -22.61 -7.69 1.12
C GLY A 285 -21.75 -7.77 2.39
N MET A 286 -20.42 -7.89 2.23
CA MET A 286 -19.50 -7.88 3.38
C MET A 286 -19.53 -6.56 4.14
N TRP A 287 -19.72 -5.42 3.47
CA TRP A 287 -19.85 -4.10 4.11
C TRP A 287 -21.07 -4.04 5.03
N VAL A 288 -22.19 -4.61 4.59
CA VAL A 288 -23.39 -4.71 5.42
C VAL A 288 -23.11 -5.60 6.65
N LEU A 289 -22.44 -6.73 6.46
CA LEU A 289 -22.06 -7.60 7.57
C LEU A 289 -21.09 -6.92 8.55
N MET A 290 -20.13 -6.14 8.05
CA MET A 290 -19.21 -5.36 8.90
C MET A 290 -19.94 -4.36 9.80
N ALA A 291 -20.99 -3.70 9.29
CA ALA A 291 -21.80 -2.77 10.07
C ALA A 291 -22.62 -3.46 11.19
N LEU A 292 -22.86 -4.75 11.08
CA LEU A 292 -23.66 -5.53 12.05
C LEU A 292 -22.81 -6.24 13.13
N VAL A 293 -21.48 -6.13 13.06
CA VAL A 293 -20.56 -6.78 14.00
C VAL A 293 -20.66 -6.16 15.40
N LYS A 294 -20.81 -7.01 16.43
CA LYS A 294 -20.93 -6.59 17.83
C LYS A 294 -20.02 -7.36 18.77
N THR A 295 -19.50 -8.52 18.39
CA THR A 295 -18.74 -9.41 19.27
C THR A 295 -17.36 -9.72 18.70
N ILE A 296 -16.41 -10.09 19.58
CA ILE A 296 -15.04 -10.44 19.19
C ILE A 296 -14.99 -11.56 18.14
N PRO A 297 -15.71 -12.70 18.29
CA PRO A 297 -15.71 -13.74 17.25
C PRO A 297 -16.22 -13.26 15.89
N GLN A 298 -17.26 -12.38 15.89
CA GLN A 298 -17.77 -11.78 14.66
C GLN A 298 -16.73 -10.87 14.00
N VAL A 299 -15.97 -10.07 14.79
CA VAL A 299 -14.86 -9.26 14.26
C VAL A 299 -13.87 -10.13 13.49
N PHE A 300 -13.41 -11.22 14.11
CA PHE A 300 -12.47 -12.14 13.46
C PHE A 300 -13.05 -12.78 12.20
N ALA A 301 -14.24 -13.34 12.27
CA ALA A 301 -14.88 -14.04 11.15
C ALA A 301 -15.12 -13.10 9.96
N VAL A 302 -15.73 -11.93 10.21
CA VAL A 302 -16.07 -10.98 9.15
C VAL A 302 -14.82 -10.34 8.56
N THR A 303 -13.80 -10.04 9.37
CA THR A 303 -12.54 -9.47 8.87
C THR A 303 -11.81 -10.46 7.96
N VAL A 304 -11.69 -11.73 8.35
CA VAL A 304 -11.08 -12.77 7.51
C VAL A 304 -11.88 -12.95 6.22
N ALA A 305 -13.20 -13.08 6.30
CA ALA A 305 -14.05 -13.24 5.12
C ALA A 305 -13.95 -12.04 4.15
N SER A 306 -13.98 -10.81 4.69
CA SER A 306 -13.80 -9.59 3.89
C SER A 306 -12.43 -9.54 3.20
N SER A 307 -11.36 -9.94 3.89
CA SER A 307 -10.01 -9.98 3.34
C SER A 307 -9.87 -11.00 2.21
N LEU A 308 -10.52 -12.14 2.32
CA LEU A 308 -10.58 -13.16 1.25
C LEU A 308 -11.30 -12.62 0.01
N VAL A 309 -12.48 -12.01 0.18
CA VAL A 309 -13.25 -11.42 -0.92
C VAL A 309 -12.47 -10.30 -1.60
N HIS A 310 -11.83 -9.42 -0.82
CA HIS A 310 -10.98 -8.35 -1.32
C HIS A 310 -9.83 -8.89 -2.19
N ALA A 311 -9.15 -9.96 -1.76
CA ALA A 311 -8.06 -10.56 -2.52
C ALA A 311 -8.54 -11.12 -3.89
N VAL A 312 -9.74 -11.72 -3.93
CA VAL A 312 -10.35 -12.21 -5.18
C VAL A 312 -10.63 -11.07 -6.16
N ARG A 313 -11.07 -9.91 -5.67
CA ARG A 313 -11.32 -8.73 -6.50
C ARG A 313 -10.04 -8.05 -6.97
N GLU A 314 -9.09 -7.86 -6.08
CA GLU A 314 -7.92 -7.01 -6.29
C GLU A 314 -6.95 -7.59 -7.33
N SER A 315 -6.77 -8.92 -7.35
CA SER A 315 -5.84 -9.59 -8.25
C SER A 315 -6.17 -9.35 -9.74
N PRO A 316 -7.39 -9.63 -10.25
CA PRO A 316 -7.73 -9.36 -11.65
C PRO A 316 -7.82 -7.86 -11.95
N THR A 317 -8.21 -7.03 -10.96
CA THR A 317 -8.29 -5.58 -11.10
C THR A 317 -6.92 -4.98 -11.41
N GLY A 318 -5.90 -5.32 -10.63
CA GLY A 318 -4.54 -4.83 -10.87
C GLY A 318 -4.00 -5.23 -12.25
N ALA A 319 -4.26 -6.46 -12.71
CA ALA A 319 -3.85 -6.88 -14.05
C ALA A 319 -4.54 -6.06 -15.15
N LEU A 320 -5.85 -5.78 -15.02
CA LEU A 320 -6.61 -4.96 -15.97
C LEU A 320 -6.12 -3.51 -15.99
N GLU A 321 -5.76 -2.93 -14.84
CA GLU A 321 -5.22 -1.58 -14.75
C GLU A 321 -3.91 -1.44 -15.52
N TYR A 322 -2.95 -2.35 -15.32
CA TYR A 322 -1.69 -2.33 -16.07
C TYR A 322 -1.89 -2.61 -17.56
N ASP A 323 -2.90 -3.40 -17.93
CA ASP A 323 -3.26 -3.62 -19.33
C ASP A 323 -3.84 -2.37 -20.00
N LYS A 324 -4.64 -1.59 -19.27
CA LYS A 324 -5.21 -0.32 -19.75
C LYS A 324 -4.18 0.81 -19.80
N ALA A 325 -3.20 0.82 -18.90
CA ALA A 325 -2.17 1.85 -18.80
C ALA A 325 -1.22 1.92 -20.02
N LYS A 326 -1.34 0.99 -20.99
CA LYS A 326 -0.47 0.91 -22.18
C LYS A 326 -0.44 2.24 -22.95
N GLY A 327 0.78 2.69 -23.24
CA GLY A 327 1.05 3.91 -24.03
C GLY A 327 1.04 5.22 -23.22
N GLN A 328 0.39 5.29 -22.06
CA GLN A 328 0.32 6.50 -21.21
C GLN A 328 0.36 6.14 -19.71
N VAL A 329 1.32 5.33 -19.32
CA VAL A 329 1.40 4.72 -17.99
C VAL A 329 1.37 5.76 -16.87
N ALA A 330 2.19 6.79 -16.97
CA ALA A 330 2.27 7.83 -15.95
C ALA A 330 0.95 8.60 -15.82
N ALA A 331 0.33 8.99 -16.92
CA ALA A 331 -0.94 9.72 -16.91
C ALA A 331 -2.09 8.86 -16.35
N TYR A 332 -2.13 7.57 -16.71
CA TYR A 332 -3.13 6.64 -16.21
C TYR A 332 -3.03 6.44 -14.70
N PHE A 333 -1.82 6.22 -14.17
CA PHE A 333 -1.64 6.06 -12.72
C PHE A 333 -1.81 7.37 -11.96
N VAL A 334 -1.46 8.53 -12.53
CA VAL A 334 -1.80 9.83 -11.92
C VAL A 334 -3.33 10.00 -11.85
N ASN A 335 -4.07 9.69 -12.92
CA ASN A 335 -5.54 9.73 -12.89
C ASN A 335 -6.10 8.79 -11.82
N ARG A 336 -5.60 7.55 -11.75
CA ARG A 336 -6.00 6.55 -10.76
C ARG A 336 -5.83 7.04 -9.32
N GLU A 337 -4.73 7.72 -9.03
CA GLU A 337 -4.40 8.10 -7.65
C GLU A 337 -5.01 9.47 -7.26
N ILE A 338 -5.51 10.24 -8.24
CA ILE A 338 -6.26 11.48 -7.98
C ILE A 338 -7.70 11.15 -7.57
N PHE A 339 -8.31 10.15 -8.19
CA PHE A 339 -9.69 9.71 -7.97
C PHE A 339 -9.78 8.47 -7.09
#